data_0801030e66941da98a462ae079bd441f
#
_entry.id   0801030e66941da98a462ae079bd441f
#
_cell.length_a   1.000
_cell.length_b   1.000
_cell.length_c   1.000
_cell.angle_alpha   90.00
_cell.angle_beta   90.00
_cell.angle_gamma   90.00
#
_symmetry.space_group_name_H-M   'P 1'
#
loop_
_entity.id
_entity.type
_entity.pdbx_description
1 polymer ?
#
loop_
_entity_poly.entity_id
_entity_poly.type
_entity_poly.pdbx_seq_one_letter_code
_entity_poly.pdbx_strand_id
1 'polypeptide(L)'
;MDAEIVPAYTYTASASVVAHVGATIVLVDSQKDNVEMDYDKLADAITERTKVIVPVDIAGVCADVDKVREIVSRPEILAKFHPANDIQKLLGRIAISNDCDHSFGASRHGKMAGEIADFSSFSFHAVKNFTTAEGGALTWNLPFGNEKVERQQVYCGSPVPFIEGETWNEFIYRLSQLFSLHGQNKDALAKTKLGAWEYDIIGPWYKCNMTDIMAALGLVQFERYPSMLEKRHEMVSLYNAGIDSLNAGLDAAHQVKYLNHRAPDHCSSHHLYLVRLQGRTREEANKVIEQMAERGIATNVHYKPLPMMTAYKAHGFDIADFPNAYHLFENEITLPLNTKMSMEDAEYVIENFVEIVRGL
;
A
#
# COMPACT_ATOMS: atom_id res chain seq x y z
N MET A 1 -13.94 10.22 -18.61
CA MET A 1 -13.54 9.16 -17.69
C MET A 1 -12.83 9.80 -16.53
N ASP A 2 -13.18 9.44 -15.31
CA ASP A 2 -12.48 9.88 -14.12
C ASP A 2 -11.06 9.33 -14.12
N ALA A 3 -10.16 9.92 -13.34
CA ALA A 3 -8.76 9.52 -13.27
C ALA A 3 -8.32 9.33 -11.81
N GLU A 4 -7.41 8.39 -11.60
CA GLU A 4 -6.78 8.16 -10.31
C GLU A 4 -5.26 8.18 -10.45
N ILE A 5 -4.59 8.79 -9.50
CA ILE A 5 -3.13 8.97 -9.50
C ILE A 5 -2.50 7.93 -8.58
N VAL A 6 -1.50 7.22 -9.12
CA VAL A 6 -0.78 6.11 -8.45
C VAL A 6 0.73 6.31 -8.67
N PRO A 7 1.62 5.94 -7.72
CA PRO A 7 3.06 5.97 -7.97
C PRO A 7 3.47 4.94 -9.04
N ALA A 8 4.47 5.29 -9.85
CA ALA A 8 5.04 4.39 -10.86
C ALA A 8 5.83 3.23 -10.25
N TYR A 9 6.37 3.44 -9.04
CA TYR A 9 7.14 2.45 -8.28
C TYR A 9 6.24 1.83 -7.21
N THR A 10 5.51 0.80 -7.59
CA THR A 10 4.62 0.03 -6.72
C THR A 10 4.30 -1.33 -7.31
N TYR A 11 3.56 -2.15 -6.56
CA TYR A 11 2.97 -3.37 -7.07
C TYR A 11 1.71 -3.07 -7.91
N THR A 12 1.40 -3.95 -8.85
CA THR A 12 0.28 -3.77 -9.79
C THR A 12 -1.09 -3.59 -9.11
N ALA A 13 -1.30 -4.12 -7.90
CA ALA A 13 -2.59 -4.02 -7.21
C ALA A 13 -3.04 -2.57 -7.02
N SER A 14 -2.13 -1.66 -6.66
CA SER A 14 -2.44 -0.23 -6.47
C SER A 14 -2.98 0.44 -7.74
N ALA A 15 -2.57 -0.01 -8.93
CA ALA A 15 -2.95 0.60 -10.21
C ALA A 15 -4.01 -0.22 -10.98
N SER A 16 -4.04 -1.56 -10.84
CA SER A 16 -5.02 -2.38 -11.55
C SER A 16 -6.46 -2.12 -11.08
N VAL A 17 -6.64 -1.77 -9.80
CA VAL A 17 -7.96 -1.40 -9.26
C VAL A 17 -8.57 -0.20 -9.98
N VAL A 18 -7.74 0.75 -10.42
CA VAL A 18 -8.16 1.91 -11.21
C VAL A 18 -8.80 1.47 -12.54
N ALA A 19 -8.16 0.51 -13.22
CA ALA A 19 -8.71 -0.06 -14.45
C ALA A 19 -9.99 -0.87 -14.19
N HIS A 20 -10.08 -1.61 -13.07
CA HIS A 20 -11.24 -2.40 -12.71
C HIS A 20 -12.50 -1.54 -12.48
N VAL A 21 -12.35 -0.31 -11.98
CA VAL A 21 -13.46 0.63 -11.83
C VAL A 21 -13.72 1.48 -13.08
N GLY A 22 -12.99 1.24 -14.16
CA GLY A 22 -13.14 1.95 -15.44
C GLY A 22 -12.57 3.38 -15.43
N ALA A 23 -11.68 3.69 -14.47
CA ALA A 23 -11.01 4.98 -14.41
C ALA A 23 -9.69 4.96 -15.22
N THR A 24 -9.15 6.15 -15.49
CA THR A 24 -7.88 6.33 -16.18
C THR A 24 -6.74 6.27 -15.16
N ILE A 25 -5.76 5.40 -15.38
CA ILE A 25 -4.55 5.35 -14.58
C ILE A 25 -3.66 6.54 -14.95
N VAL A 26 -3.21 7.29 -13.94
CA VAL A 26 -2.20 8.34 -14.08
C VAL A 26 -1.04 7.97 -13.18
N LEU A 27 0.14 7.73 -13.74
CA LEU A 27 1.32 7.39 -12.96
C LEU A 27 2.13 8.66 -12.63
N VAL A 28 2.63 8.73 -11.40
CA VAL A 28 3.56 9.77 -10.94
C VAL A 28 4.87 9.09 -10.54
N ASP A 29 5.99 9.71 -10.91
CA ASP A 29 7.33 9.23 -10.58
C ASP A 29 7.57 9.23 -9.06
N SER A 30 8.62 8.56 -8.62
CA SER A 30 9.07 8.59 -7.23
C SER A 30 9.91 9.84 -6.95
N GLN A 31 10.07 10.16 -5.68
CA GLN A 31 11.08 11.12 -5.26
C GLN A 31 12.47 10.59 -5.57
N LYS A 32 13.42 11.50 -5.73
CA LYS A 32 14.81 11.10 -5.88
C LYS A 32 15.31 10.40 -4.62
N ASP A 33 15.80 9.19 -4.77
CA ASP A 33 16.35 8.36 -3.68
C ASP A 33 15.35 7.96 -2.56
N ASN A 34 14.03 8.14 -2.78
CA ASN A 34 12.99 7.72 -1.87
C ASN A 34 11.88 6.98 -2.63
N VAL A 35 11.31 5.94 -2.01
CA VAL A 35 10.25 5.09 -2.59
C VAL A 35 8.88 5.77 -2.64
N GLU A 36 8.67 6.88 -1.93
CA GLU A 36 7.43 7.64 -1.95
C GLU A 36 7.23 8.33 -3.31
N MET A 37 5.98 8.62 -3.68
CA MET A 37 5.69 9.39 -4.89
C MET A 37 6.29 10.80 -4.82
N ASP A 38 6.61 11.37 -5.97
CA ASP A 38 7.10 12.74 -6.08
C ASP A 38 5.94 13.73 -5.87
N TYR A 39 5.91 14.37 -4.72
CA TYR A 39 4.84 15.29 -4.33
C TYR A 39 4.82 16.58 -5.17
N ASP A 40 5.93 17.02 -5.72
CA ASP A 40 5.97 18.17 -6.61
C ASP A 40 5.33 17.80 -7.96
N LYS A 41 5.67 16.66 -8.53
CA LYS A 41 5.04 16.12 -9.75
C LYS A 41 3.56 15.74 -9.55
N LEU A 42 3.18 15.36 -8.32
CA LEU A 42 1.78 15.06 -8.00
C LEU A 42 0.87 16.25 -8.29
N ALA A 43 1.25 17.46 -7.87
CA ALA A 43 0.46 18.67 -8.08
C ALA A 43 0.23 18.95 -9.58
N ASP A 44 1.25 18.72 -10.41
CA ASP A 44 1.19 18.89 -11.86
C ASP A 44 0.32 17.84 -12.56
N ALA A 45 0.29 16.61 -12.03
CA ALA A 45 -0.50 15.51 -12.57
C ALA A 45 -2.01 15.66 -12.32
N ILE A 46 -2.42 16.50 -11.37
CA ILE A 46 -3.83 16.70 -11.01
C ILE A 46 -4.57 17.51 -12.09
N THR A 47 -5.65 16.92 -12.58
CA THR A 47 -6.57 17.52 -13.56
C THR A 47 -8.01 17.57 -13.01
N GLU A 48 -8.94 18.17 -13.76
CA GLU A 48 -10.38 18.17 -13.43
C GLU A 48 -10.99 16.76 -13.34
N ARG A 49 -10.35 15.78 -13.99
CA ARG A 49 -10.77 14.37 -13.97
C ARG A 49 -10.28 13.61 -12.73
N THR A 50 -9.31 14.14 -12.02
CA THR A 50 -8.71 13.46 -10.86
C THR A 50 -9.69 13.37 -9.70
N LYS A 51 -9.99 12.16 -9.23
CA LYS A 51 -10.95 11.89 -8.15
C LYS A 51 -10.30 11.25 -6.93
N VAL A 52 -9.25 10.46 -7.14
CA VAL A 52 -8.54 9.74 -6.07
C VAL A 52 -7.05 9.82 -6.30
N ILE A 53 -6.29 9.91 -5.22
CA ILE A 53 -4.84 9.70 -5.18
C ILE A 53 -4.59 8.48 -4.29
N VAL A 54 -3.72 7.58 -4.76
CA VAL A 54 -3.39 6.34 -4.07
C VAL A 54 -1.91 6.36 -3.66
N PRO A 55 -1.55 6.95 -2.50
CA PRO A 55 -0.24 6.76 -1.91
C PRO A 55 -0.03 5.28 -1.55
N VAL A 56 1.21 4.82 -1.50
CA VAL A 56 1.55 3.43 -1.18
C VAL A 56 2.62 3.37 -0.09
N ASP A 57 2.37 2.57 0.94
CA ASP A 57 3.25 2.38 2.08
C ASP A 57 4.33 1.32 1.79
N ILE A 58 5.25 1.64 0.88
CA ILE A 58 6.29 0.69 0.42
C ILE A 58 7.13 0.17 1.59
N ALA A 59 7.38 -1.14 1.61
CA ALA A 59 8.17 -1.85 2.62
C ALA A 59 7.68 -1.68 4.07
N GLY A 60 6.50 -1.10 4.26
CA GLY A 60 5.89 -0.85 5.56
C GLY A 60 6.19 0.53 6.13
N VAL A 61 6.82 1.42 5.37
CA VAL A 61 6.96 2.83 5.73
C VAL A 61 5.72 3.58 5.25
N CYS A 62 4.98 4.20 6.15
CA CYS A 62 3.81 5.00 5.80
C CYS A 62 4.20 6.16 4.88
N ALA A 63 3.50 6.32 3.76
CA ALA A 63 3.60 7.48 2.89
C ALA A 63 3.22 8.79 3.63
N ASP A 64 3.77 9.92 3.20
CA ASP A 64 3.40 11.22 3.78
C ASP A 64 2.04 11.70 3.25
N VAL A 65 0.98 11.08 3.78
CA VAL A 65 -0.41 11.43 3.44
C VAL A 65 -0.76 12.85 3.85
N ASP A 66 -0.12 13.40 4.89
CA ASP A 66 -0.35 14.80 5.29
C ASP A 66 0.16 15.77 4.22
N LYS A 67 1.26 15.41 3.53
CA LYS A 67 1.76 16.16 2.37
C LYS A 67 0.80 16.07 1.17
N VAL A 68 0.27 14.88 0.91
CA VAL A 68 -0.77 14.71 -0.14
C VAL A 68 -2.01 15.53 0.21
N ARG A 69 -2.44 15.52 1.47
CA ARG A 69 -3.59 16.31 1.95
C ARG A 69 -3.37 17.81 1.80
N GLU A 70 -2.16 18.30 2.10
CA GLU A 70 -1.78 19.68 1.85
C GLU A 70 -1.97 20.06 0.38
N ILE A 71 -1.47 19.22 -0.54
CA ILE A 71 -1.56 19.46 -1.99
C ILE A 71 -3.02 19.50 -2.46
N VAL A 72 -3.84 18.49 -2.11
CA VAL A 72 -5.24 18.43 -2.55
C VAL A 72 -6.12 19.52 -1.93
N SER A 73 -5.63 20.20 -0.89
CA SER A 73 -6.31 21.32 -0.22
C SER A 73 -5.89 22.69 -0.74
N ARG A 74 -4.94 22.79 -1.67
CA ARG A 74 -4.52 24.06 -2.27
C ARG A 74 -5.66 24.68 -3.08
N PRO A 75 -5.87 26.01 -3.01
CA PRO A 75 -6.99 26.67 -3.71
C PRO A 75 -7.04 26.36 -5.21
N GLU A 76 -5.90 26.32 -5.89
CA GLU A 76 -5.79 26.03 -7.32
C GLU A 76 -6.11 24.55 -7.65
N ILE A 77 -5.93 23.64 -6.72
CA ILE A 77 -6.29 22.22 -6.85
C ILE A 77 -7.78 22.02 -6.55
N LEU A 78 -8.28 22.64 -5.49
CA LEU A 78 -9.72 22.63 -5.17
C LEU A 78 -10.55 23.20 -6.31
N ALA A 79 -10.07 24.22 -7.03
CA ALA A 79 -10.74 24.81 -8.18
C ALA A 79 -10.87 23.83 -9.37
N LYS A 80 -10.01 22.82 -9.47
CA LYS A 80 -10.09 21.76 -10.49
C LYS A 80 -11.05 20.63 -10.10
N PHE A 81 -11.40 20.51 -8.82
CA PHE A 81 -12.15 19.36 -8.32
C PHE A 81 -13.65 19.48 -8.59
N HIS A 82 -14.20 18.47 -9.26
CA HIS A 82 -15.64 18.35 -9.51
C HIS A 82 -16.14 17.01 -8.93
N PRO A 83 -17.00 17.03 -7.89
CA PRO A 83 -17.50 15.81 -7.26
C PRO A 83 -18.43 15.03 -8.21
N ALA A 84 -18.23 13.71 -8.28
CA ALA A 84 -19.07 12.81 -9.08
C ALA A 84 -20.17 12.13 -8.25
N ASN A 85 -20.09 12.19 -6.92
CA ASN A 85 -21.05 11.59 -5.99
C ASN A 85 -21.13 12.38 -4.68
N ASP A 86 -22.08 12.01 -3.81
CA ASP A 86 -22.33 12.77 -2.57
C ASP A 86 -21.17 12.61 -1.56
N ILE A 87 -20.46 11.48 -1.50
CA ILE A 87 -19.26 11.31 -0.66
C ILE A 87 -18.18 12.30 -1.10
N GLN A 88 -17.90 12.39 -2.38
CA GLN A 88 -16.92 13.34 -2.92
C GLN A 88 -17.36 14.81 -2.69
N LYS A 89 -18.66 15.07 -2.78
CA LYS A 89 -19.23 16.41 -2.51
C LYS A 89 -19.02 16.80 -1.04
N LEU A 90 -19.27 15.89 -0.11
CA LEU A 90 -19.06 16.12 1.32
C LEU A 90 -17.58 16.28 1.66
N LEU A 91 -16.72 15.50 1.01
CA LEU A 91 -15.28 15.60 1.20
C LEU A 91 -14.73 16.94 0.67
N GLY A 92 -15.34 17.48 -0.38
CA GLY A 92 -15.01 18.78 -0.97
C GLY A 92 -13.65 18.86 -1.68
N ARG A 93 -12.96 17.73 -1.85
CA ARG A 93 -11.65 17.61 -2.47
C ARG A 93 -11.41 16.21 -3.04
N ILE A 94 -10.29 16.03 -3.73
CA ILE A 94 -9.82 14.72 -4.18
C ILE A 94 -9.64 13.81 -2.96
N ALA A 95 -10.14 12.58 -3.04
CA ALA A 95 -10.01 11.59 -1.98
C ALA A 95 -8.60 10.98 -1.96
N ILE A 96 -8.16 10.59 -0.78
CA ILE A 96 -6.87 9.90 -0.56
C ILE A 96 -7.19 8.48 -0.11
N SER A 97 -6.88 7.49 -0.97
CA SER A 97 -7.04 6.07 -0.69
C SER A 97 -5.66 5.43 -0.53
N ASN A 98 -5.18 5.30 0.71
CA ASN A 98 -3.84 4.81 0.97
C ASN A 98 -3.77 3.27 0.82
N ASP A 99 -2.79 2.80 0.05
CA ASP A 99 -2.44 1.39 -0.04
C ASP A 99 -1.51 1.03 1.13
N CYS A 100 -2.10 0.50 2.19
CA CYS A 100 -1.45 0.11 3.44
C CYS A 100 -1.06 -1.39 3.47
N ASP A 101 -0.95 -2.03 2.32
CA ASP A 101 -0.70 -3.47 2.18
C ASP A 101 0.54 -3.96 2.93
N HIS A 102 1.54 -3.08 3.13
CA HIS A 102 2.77 -3.38 3.85
C HIS A 102 2.83 -2.79 5.27
N SER A 103 1.93 -1.92 5.65
CA SER A 103 2.09 -1.03 6.81
C SER A 103 1.23 -1.37 8.02
N PHE A 104 0.57 -2.54 8.06
CA PHE A 104 -0.17 -2.93 9.25
C PHE A 104 0.72 -2.87 10.49
N GLY A 105 0.34 -2.05 11.48
CA GLY A 105 1.14 -1.78 12.69
C GLY A 105 2.20 -0.68 12.56
N ALA A 106 2.36 -0.07 11.37
CA ALA A 106 3.21 1.11 11.20
C ALA A 106 2.52 2.39 11.67
N SER A 107 3.32 3.44 11.88
CA SER A 107 2.80 4.75 12.27
C SER A 107 3.59 5.89 11.62
N ARG A 108 2.92 7.03 11.41
CA ARG A 108 3.56 8.29 11.02
C ARG A 108 2.89 9.47 11.75
N HIS A 109 3.70 10.43 12.22
CA HIS A 109 3.25 11.60 13.00
C HIS A 109 2.34 11.21 14.19
N GLY A 110 2.63 10.07 14.83
CA GLY A 110 1.88 9.55 15.98
C GLY A 110 0.52 8.93 15.67
N LYS A 111 0.16 8.76 14.39
CA LYS A 111 -1.05 8.06 13.93
C LYS A 111 -0.69 6.71 13.34
N MET A 112 -1.52 5.72 13.59
CA MET A 112 -1.37 4.39 12.99
C MET A 112 -1.75 4.40 11.50
N ALA A 113 -1.09 3.56 10.70
CA ALA A 113 -1.58 3.24 9.36
C ALA A 113 -3.06 2.83 9.44
N GLY A 114 -3.88 3.31 8.51
CA GLY A 114 -5.34 3.14 8.57
C GLY A 114 -6.12 4.28 9.23
N GLU A 115 -5.43 5.18 9.97
CA GLU A 115 -6.03 6.40 10.53
C GLU A 115 -5.66 7.67 9.74
N ILE A 116 -4.64 7.58 8.87
CA ILE A 116 -3.99 8.76 8.28
C ILE A 116 -4.74 9.26 7.05
N ALA A 117 -5.25 8.37 6.20
CA ALA A 117 -5.93 8.68 4.95
C ALA A 117 -7.45 8.72 5.07
N ASP A 118 -8.14 9.14 4.02
CA ASP A 118 -9.60 9.09 3.95
C ASP A 118 -10.10 7.63 3.93
N PHE A 119 -9.42 6.81 3.11
CA PHE A 119 -9.57 5.35 3.07
C PHE A 119 -8.20 4.69 3.14
N SER A 120 -8.11 3.52 3.74
CA SER A 120 -6.89 2.72 3.81
C SER A 120 -7.22 1.25 3.61
N SER A 121 -6.52 0.61 2.66
CA SER A 121 -6.67 -0.82 2.35
C SER A 121 -5.48 -1.60 2.87
N PHE A 122 -5.74 -2.73 3.51
CA PHE A 122 -4.74 -3.66 4.03
C PHE A 122 -4.86 -5.02 3.36
N SER A 123 -3.73 -5.65 3.09
CA SER A 123 -3.64 -7.04 2.66
C SER A 123 -3.24 -7.95 3.82
N PHE A 124 -3.93 -9.07 3.94
CA PHE A 124 -3.59 -10.16 4.84
C PHE A 124 -3.21 -11.43 4.06
N HIS A 125 -2.74 -11.26 2.83
CA HIS A 125 -2.20 -12.33 2.01
C HIS A 125 -1.04 -13.05 2.71
N ALA A 126 -0.78 -14.30 2.32
CA ALA A 126 0.18 -15.20 2.96
C ALA A 126 1.60 -14.64 3.19
N VAL A 127 2.05 -13.71 2.34
CA VAL A 127 3.39 -13.11 2.43
C VAL A 127 3.46 -11.86 3.31
N LYS A 128 2.32 -11.35 3.79
CA LYS A 128 2.29 -10.14 4.63
C LYS A 128 2.72 -10.43 6.07
N ASN A 129 3.11 -9.38 6.79
CA ASN A 129 3.52 -9.48 8.20
C ASN A 129 2.42 -10.08 9.07
N PHE A 130 1.20 -9.54 8.92
CA PHE A 130 -0.03 -10.09 9.49
C PHE A 130 -0.76 -10.83 8.37
N THR A 131 -1.09 -12.09 8.58
CA THR A 131 -1.71 -12.90 7.53
C THR A 131 -2.88 -13.74 8.04
N THR A 132 -3.87 -13.87 7.18
CA THR A 132 -4.99 -14.83 7.30
C THR A 132 -4.98 -15.88 6.18
N ALA A 133 -3.81 -16.13 5.56
CA ALA A 133 -3.57 -16.82 4.31
C ALA A 133 -4.07 -16.00 3.10
N GLU A 134 -5.34 -15.68 3.04
CA GLU A 134 -5.97 -14.70 2.17
C GLU A 134 -6.88 -13.80 3.01
N GLY A 135 -6.93 -12.52 2.70
CA GLY A 135 -7.78 -11.57 3.39
C GLY A 135 -7.29 -10.15 3.25
N GLY A 136 -8.01 -9.24 3.88
CA GLY A 136 -7.71 -7.82 3.93
C GLY A 136 -8.68 -7.08 4.82
N ALA A 137 -8.43 -5.80 4.99
CA ALA A 137 -9.32 -4.90 5.69
C ALA A 137 -9.37 -3.55 4.99
N LEU A 138 -10.50 -2.88 5.10
CA LEU A 138 -10.69 -1.49 4.73
C LEU A 138 -10.99 -0.68 5.99
N THR A 139 -10.26 0.41 6.17
CA THR A 139 -10.57 1.42 7.20
C THR A 139 -10.82 2.76 6.54
N TRP A 140 -11.51 3.65 7.23
CA TRP A 140 -11.73 5.02 6.75
C TRP A 140 -11.73 6.00 7.92
N ASN A 141 -11.28 7.21 7.63
CA ASN A 141 -11.26 8.33 8.56
C ASN A 141 -11.75 9.59 7.83
N LEU A 142 -13.06 9.68 7.66
CA LEU A 142 -13.71 10.74 6.90
C LEU A 142 -14.21 11.85 7.83
N PRO A 143 -14.09 13.13 7.45
CA PRO A 143 -14.45 14.26 8.29
C PRO A 143 -15.97 14.54 8.28
N PHE A 144 -16.81 13.52 8.26
CA PHE A 144 -18.25 13.67 8.12
C PHE A 144 -18.99 13.75 9.44
N GLY A 145 -18.35 13.40 10.56
CA GLY A 145 -18.99 13.42 11.87
C GLY A 145 -20.31 12.64 11.89
N ASN A 146 -21.38 13.30 12.29
CA ASN A 146 -22.74 12.74 12.35
C ASN A 146 -23.61 13.14 11.15
N GLU A 147 -23.02 13.62 10.05
CA GLU A 147 -23.77 13.94 8.83
C GLU A 147 -24.59 12.75 8.34
N LYS A 148 -25.86 13.02 7.98
CA LYS A 148 -26.82 12.00 7.58
C LYS A 148 -26.87 11.84 6.07
N VAL A 149 -27.16 10.60 5.64
CA VAL A 149 -27.54 10.35 4.25
C VAL A 149 -28.97 10.89 4.06
N GLU A 150 -29.14 11.79 3.10
CA GLU A 150 -30.42 12.49 2.91
C GLU A 150 -31.29 11.88 1.80
N ARG A 151 -30.68 11.04 0.94
CA ARG A 151 -31.36 10.45 -0.21
C ARG A 151 -30.74 9.13 -0.64
N GLN A 152 -31.49 8.39 -1.46
CA GLN A 152 -30.99 7.17 -2.09
C GLN A 152 -29.71 7.43 -2.88
N GLN A 153 -28.75 6.56 -2.74
CA GLN A 153 -27.48 6.58 -3.46
C GLN A 153 -27.51 5.56 -4.60
N VAL A 154 -26.68 5.77 -5.64
CA VAL A 154 -26.52 4.84 -6.76
C VAL A 154 -25.05 4.53 -6.92
N TYR A 155 -24.68 3.23 -6.86
CA TYR A 155 -23.32 2.75 -7.07
C TYR A 155 -23.29 1.66 -8.14
N CYS A 156 -22.39 1.80 -9.11
CA CYS A 156 -22.27 0.88 -10.25
C CYS A 156 -23.63 0.60 -10.93
N GLY A 157 -24.46 1.64 -11.08
CA GLY A 157 -25.77 1.56 -11.69
C GLY A 157 -26.88 0.95 -10.81
N SER A 158 -26.57 0.51 -9.60
CA SER A 158 -27.54 -0.10 -8.68
C SER A 158 -27.98 0.89 -7.59
N PRO A 159 -29.29 1.06 -7.35
CA PRO A 159 -29.80 1.91 -6.29
C PRO A 159 -29.62 1.23 -4.92
N VAL A 160 -28.82 1.84 -4.04
CA VAL A 160 -28.65 1.38 -2.67
C VAL A 160 -29.81 1.90 -1.82
N PRO A 161 -30.54 1.07 -1.07
CA PRO A 161 -31.67 1.51 -0.26
C PRO A 161 -31.29 2.64 0.71
N PHE A 162 -32.15 3.64 0.79
CA PHE A 162 -32.08 4.71 1.77
C PHE A 162 -32.62 4.24 3.12
N ILE A 163 -31.90 4.57 4.19
CA ILE A 163 -32.33 4.33 5.57
C ILE A 163 -32.40 5.67 6.29
N GLU A 164 -33.59 6.04 6.77
CA GLU A 164 -33.80 7.33 7.45
C GLU A 164 -32.96 7.42 8.73
N GLY A 165 -32.23 8.50 8.88
CA GLY A 165 -31.37 8.77 10.03
C GLY A 165 -30.00 8.07 10.01
N GLU A 166 -29.70 7.28 8.96
CA GLU A 166 -28.38 6.65 8.80
C GLU A 166 -27.30 7.73 8.57
N THR A 167 -26.19 7.63 9.31
CA THR A 167 -25.02 8.47 9.07
C THR A 167 -24.22 7.99 7.86
N TRP A 168 -23.40 8.86 7.29
CA TRP A 168 -22.48 8.46 6.21
C TRP A 168 -21.50 7.36 6.65
N ASN A 169 -21.08 7.36 7.90
CA ASN A 169 -20.20 6.32 8.43
C ASN A 169 -20.90 4.94 8.45
N GLU A 170 -22.14 4.88 8.92
CA GLU A 170 -22.96 3.65 8.90
C GLU A 170 -23.27 3.20 7.47
N PHE A 171 -23.58 4.15 6.57
CA PHE A 171 -23.81 3.87 5.17
C PHE A 171 -22.59 3.26 4.48
N ILE A 172 -21.37 3.81 4.68
CA ILE A 172 -20.13 3.30 4.09
C ILE A 172 -19.86 1.88 4.61
N TYR A 173 -20.07 1.63 5.90
CA TYR A 173 -19.94 0.29 6.46
C TYR A 173 -20.91 -0.70 5.78
N ARG A 174 -22.18 -0.35 5.70
CA ARG A 174 -23.21 -1.18 5.03
C ARG A 174 -22.93 -1.38 3.54
N LEU A 175 -22.51 -0.34 2.84
CA LEU A 175 -22.11 -0.43 1.43
C LEU A 175 -20.92 -1.37 1.22
N SER A 176 -19.92 -1.32 2.11
CA SER A 176 -18.77 -2.22 2.08
C SER A 176 -19.18 -3.68 2.29
N GLN A 177 -20.12 -3.94 3.19
CA GLN A 177 -20.70 -5.28 3.37
C GLN A 177 -21.43 -5.77 2.12
N LEU A 178 -22.26 -4.92 1.50
CA LEU A 178 -22.94 -5.25 0.25
C LEU A 178 -21.93 -5.56 -0.87
N PHE A 179 -20.88 -4.75 -1.02
CA PHE A 179 -19.84 -4.99 -2.02
C PHE A 179 -19.09 -6.30 -1.79
N SER A 180 -18.86 -6.69 -0.54
CA SER A 180 -18.10 -7.89 -0.22
C SER A 180 -18.89 -9.19 -0.34
N LEU A 181 -20.23 -9.15 -0.38
CA LEU A 181 -21.11 -10.34 -0.37
C LEU A 181 -22.18 -10.28 -1.47
N HIS A 182 -21.79 -10.16 -2.74
CA HIS A 182 -22.69 -10.18 -3.90
C HIS A 182 -23.85 -9.15 -3.87
N GLY A 183 -23.76 -8.10 -3.08
CA GLY A 183 -24.86 -7.15 -2.87
C GLY A 183 -26.05 -7.73 -2.08
N GLN A 184 -25.87 -8.82 -1.39
CA GLN A 184 -26.93 -9.45 -0.59
C GLN A 184 -27.23 -8.57 0.63
N ASN A 185 -28.51 -8.19 0.79
CA ASN A 185 -28.96 -7.31 1.86
C ASN A 185 -29.13 -8.00 3.23
N LYS A 186 -28.94 -9.30 3.31
CA LYS A 186 -29.17 -10.08 4.52
C LYS A 186 -28.11 -11.20 4.63
N ASP A 187 -27.36 -11.18 5.71
CA ASP A 187 -26.49 -12.30 6.04
C ASP A 187 -27.22 -13.38 6.85
N ALA A 188 -26.53 -14.51 7.09
CA ALA A 188 -27.11 -15.64 7.80
C ALA A 188 -27.44 -15.33 9.26
N LEU A 189 -26.75 -14.34 9.91
CA LEU A 189 -26.95 -13.94 11.28
C LEU A 189 -28.12 -12.95 11.47
N ALA A 190 -28.44 -12.18 10.42
CA ALA A 190 -29.55 -11.22 10.42
C ALA A 190 -30.95 -11.87 10.28
N LYS A 191 -31.05 -13.20 10.27
CA LYS A 191 -32.31 -13.91 10.21
C LYS A 191 -33.04 -13.81 11.55
N THR A 192 -33.98 -12.89 11.65
CA THR A 192 -34.74 -12.59 12.87
C THR A 192 -35.94 -13.53 13.10
N LYS A 193 -36.36 -14.32 12.10
CA LYS A 193 -37.49 -15.23 12.19
C LYS A 193 -37.06 -16.65 11.80
N LEU A 194 -37.54 -17.63 12.54
CA LEU A 194 -37.42 -19.05 12.19
C LEU A 194 -37.97 -19.32 10.77
N GLY A 195 -37.14 -19.92 9.91
CA GLY A 195 -37.49 -20.22 8.53
C GLY A 195 -37.43 -19.02 7.54
N ALA A 196 -36.94 -17.85 7.98
CA ALA A 196 -36.78 -16.70 7.09
C ALA A 196 -35.66 -16.97 6.08
N TRP A 197 -36.04 -17.24 4.84
CA TRP A 197 -35.12 -17.53 3.73
C TRP A 197 -34.96 -16.31 2.77
N GLU A 198 -35.92 -15.41 2.76
CA GLU A 198 -36.02 -14.30 1.82
C GLU A 198 -34.87 -13.30 1.97
N TYR A 199 -34.21 -13.00 0.88
CA TYR A 199 -33.17 -11.99 0.75
C TYR A 199 -33.30 -11.32 -0.63
N ASP A 200 -32.63 -10.17 -0.79
CA ASP A 200 -32.57 -9.45 -2.06
C ASP A 200 -31.10 -9.18 -2.42
N ILE A 201 -30.84 -9.07 -3.72
CA ILE A 201 -29.56 -8.66 -4.29
C ILE A 201 -29.68 -7.20 -4.76
N ILE A 202 -29.09 -6.30 -4.02
CA ILE A 202 -29.14 -4.87 -4.28
C ILE A 202 -28.31 -4.48 -5.49
N GLY A 203 -27.21 -5.19 -5.74
CA GLY A 203 -26.36 -4.99 -6.92
C GLY A 203 -25.45 -6.19 -7.18
N PRO A 204 -25.04 -6.41 -8.45
CA PRO A 204 -24.21 -7.57 -8.83
C PRO A 204 -22.73 -7.30 -8.52
N TRP A 205 -22.39 -7.22 -7.22
CA TRP A 205 -21.06 -6.87 -6.76
C TRP A 205 -20.21 -8.09 -6.40
N TYR A 206 -19.13 -7.89 -5.68
CA TYR A 206 -18.06 -8.87 -5.46
C TYR A 206 -18.40 -9.92 -4.42
N LYS A 207 -17.59 -10.98 -4.38
CA LYS A 207 -17.55 -11.99 -3.31
C LYS A 207 -16.13 -11.99 -2.72
N CYS A 208 -15.92 -11.22 -1.68
CA CYS A 208 -14.62 -11.06 -1.02
C CYS A 208 -14.70 -10.93 0.51
N ASN A 209 -15.79 -11.41 1.11
CA ASN A 209 -15.92 -11.46 2.56
C ASN A 209 -14.91 -12.45 3.17
N MET A 210 -14.35 -12.09 4.32
CA MET A 210 -13.50 -12.99 5.11
C MET A 210 -14.32 -14.17 5.61
N THR A 211 -13.75 -15.40 5.54
CA THR A 211 -14.37 -16.59 6.12
C THR A 211 -14.00 -16.73 7.61
N ASP A 212 -14.81 -17.47 8.38
CA ASP A 212 -14.54 -17.71 9.81
C ASP A 212 -13.19 -18.41 10.04
N ILE A 213 -12.77 -19.28 9.10
CA ILE A 213 -11.45 -19.94 9.16
C ILE A 213 -10.32 -18.91 9.06
N MET A 214 -10.42 -17.99 8.11
CA MET A 214 -9.44 -16.88 7.95
C MET A 214 -9.46 -15.96 9.16
N ALA A 215 -10.64 -15.62 9.66
CA ALA A 215 -10.79 -14.80 10.85
C ALA A 215 -10.17 -15.45 12.10
N ALA A 216 -10.35 -16.75 12.28
CA ALA A 216 -9.76 -17.50 13.39
C ALA A 216 -8.22 -17.49 13.33
N LEU A 217 -7.64 -17.66 12.12
CA LEU A 217 -6.19 -17.49 11.93
C LEU A 217 -5.75 -16.06 12.27
N GLY A 218 -6.52 -15.07 11.84
CA GLY A 218 -6.27 -13.65 12.12
C GLY A 218 -6.23 -13.34 13.60
N LEU A 219 -7.17 -13.86 14.39
CA LEU A 219 -7.20 -13.64 15.84
C LEU A 219 -5.92 -14.13 16.52
N VAL A 220 -5.43 -15.33 16.18
CA VAL A 220 -4.17 -15.88 16.73
C VAL A 220 -2.95 -15.07 16.25
N GLN A 221 -2.94 -14.64 14.99
CA GLN A 221 -1.88 -13.79 14.47
C GLN A 221 -1.85 -12.43 15.18
N PHE A 222 -3.03 -11.84 15.44
CA PHE A 222 -3.16 -10.53 16.06
C PHE A 222 -2.60 -10.50 17.50
N GLU A 223 -2.86 -11.53 18.28
CA GLU A 223 -2.31 -11.68 19.64
C GLU A 223 -0.76 -11.72 19.62
N ARG A 224 -0.16 -12.32 18.59
CA ARG A 224 1.29 -12.47 18.43
C ARG A 224 1.95 -11.28 17.73
N TYR A 225 1.15 -10.43 17.09
CA TYR A 225 1.66 -9.43 16.16
C TYR A 225 2.66 -8.44 16.76
N PRO A 226 2.46 -7.91 18.00
CA PRO A 226 3.44 -7.03 18.62
C PRO A 226 4.84 -7.66 18.74
N SER A 227 4.92 -8.93 19.15
CA SER A 227 6.21 -9.65 19.24
C SER A 227 6.84 -9.94 17.88
N MET A 228 6.01 -10.12 16.85
CA MET A 228 6.47 -10.30 15.48
C MET A 228 7.09 -9.01 14.91
N LEU A 229 6.49 -7.86 15.22
CA LEU A 229 7.05 -6.55 14.84
C LEU A 229 8.39 -6.29 15.53
N GLU A 230 8.48 -6.58 16.84
CA GLU A 230 9.73 -6.41 17.58
C GLU A 230 10.87 -7.27 17.01
N LYS A 231 10.61 -8.55 16.75
CA LYS A 231 11.57 -9.43 16.11
C LYS A 231 12.06 -8.91 14.75
N ARG A 232 11.15 -8.35 13.93
CA ARG A 232 11.53 -7.74 12.65
C ARG A 232 12.39 -6.49 12.86
N HIS A 233 12.07 -5.69 13.87
CA HIS A 233 12.85 -4.52 14.25
C HIS A 233 14.29 -4.89 14.64
N GLU A 234 14.46 -5.96 15.45
CA GLU A 234 15.79 -6.46 15.82
C GLU A 234 16.61 -6.88 14.60
N MET A 235 16.02 -7.64 13.66
CA MET A 235 16.67 -8.05 12.42
C MET A 235 17.04 -6.86 11.53
N VAL A 236 16.15 -5.88 11.39
CA VAL A 236 16.44 -4.63 10.63
C VAL A 236 17.58 -3.87 11.26
N SER A 237 17.63 -3.80 12.59
CA SER A 237 18.72 -3.13 13.31
C SER A 237 20.07 -3.83 13.08
N LEU A 238 20.07 -5.17 13.05
CA LEU A 238 21.25 -5.97 12.74
C LEU A 238 21.71 -5.71 11.29
N TYR A 239 20.80 -5.70 10.32
CA TYR A 239 21.10 -5.42 8.92
C TYR A 239 21.69 -4.02 8.75
N ASN A 240 21.08 -3.00 9.37
CA ASN A 240 21.59 -1.64 9.34
C ASN A 240 23.03 -1.56 9.85
N ALA A 241 23.32 -2.19 11.00
CA ALA A 241 24.68 -2.21 11.57
C ALA A 241 25.71 -2.87 10.64
N GLY A 242 25.32 -3.97 9.97
CA GLY A 242 26.17 -4.64 8.98
C GLY A 242 26.46 -3.76 7.76
N ILE A 243 25.45 -3.08 7.24
CA ILE A 243 25.61 -2.16 6.10
C ILE A 243 26.41 -0.91 6.49
N ASP A 244 26.16 -0.32 7.65
CA ASP A 244 26.93 0.83 8.13
C ASP A 244 28.42 0.49 8.29
N SER A 245 28.73 -0.71 8.80
CA SER A 245 30.10 -1.23 8.88
C SER A 245 30.73 -1.46 7.49
N LEU A 246 29.94 -1.93 6.51
CA LEU A 246 30.40 -2.06 5.12
C LEU A 246 30.71 -0.69 4.53
N ASN A 247 29.80 0.27 4.67
CA ASN A 247 29.89 1.62 4.11
C ASN A 247 31.09 2.40 4.66
N ALA A 248 31.54 2.12 5.88
CA ALA A 248 32.73 2.74 6.45
C ALA A 248 34.02 2.43 5.66
N GLY A 249 34.02 1.34 4.86
CA GLY A 249 35.13 0.94 4.01
C GLY A 249 34.94 1.24 2.51
N LEU A 250 33.79 1.80 2.11
CA LEU A 250 33.46 2.11 0.73
C LEU A 250 33.53 3.62 0.46
N ASP A 251 33.87 3.98 -0.77
CA ASP A 251 33.73 5.36 -1.22
C ASP A 251 32.25 5.77 -1.35
N ALA A 252 31.96 7.07 -1.32
CA ALA A 252 30.61 7.60 -1.30
C ALA A 252 29.79 7.23 -2.55
N ALA A 253 30.41 6.94 -3.69
CA ALA A 253 29.71 6.61 -4.93
C ALA A 253 29.25 5.13 -4.95
N HIS A 254 29.84 4.27 -4.13
CA HIS A 254 29.56 2.84 -4.07
C HIS A 254 28.96 2.37 -2.74
N GLN A 255 28.50 3.29 -1.90
CA GLN A 255 27.81 2.94 -0.67
C GLN A 255 26.51 2.18 -0.93
N VAL A 256 26.16 1.32 0.01
CA VAL A 256 24.85 0.66 0.06
C VAL A 256 23.89 1.56 0.82
N LYS A 257 22.79 1.93 0.18
CA LYS A 257 21.68 2.63 0.84
C LYS A 257 20.61 1.64 1.25
N TYR A 258 19.99 1.85 2.38
CA TYR A 258 18.82 1.10 2.82
C TYR A 258 17.66 2.04 3.13
N LEU A 259 16.44 1.51 3.06
CA LEU A 259 15.25 2.27 3.41
C LEU A 259 15.23 2.51 4.93
N ASN A 260 15.01 3.76 5.33
CA ASN A 260 14.93 4.10 6.75
C ASN A 260 13.57 3.64 7.33
N HIS A 261 13.61 2.65 8.20
CA HIS A 261 12.44 2.08 8.85
C HIS A 261 12.00 2.82 10.12
N ARG A 262 12.84 3.69 10.64
CA ARG A 262 12.54 4.44 11.86
C ARG A 262 13.19 5.81 11.83
N ALA A 263 12.36 6.84 11.91
CA ALA A 263 12.77 8.24 12.01
C ALA A 263 11.92 8.95 13.09
N PRO A 264 12.23 10.20 13.44
CA PRO A 264 11.44 10.95 14.43
C PRO A 264 9.95 11.08 14.08
N ASP A 265 9.61 11.03 12.79
CA ASP A 265 8.26 11.21 12.27
C ASP A 265 7.54 9.87 11.99
N HIS A 266 8.25 8.74 11.87
CA HIS A 266 7.64 7.46 11.53
C HIS A 266 8.32 6.24 12.16
N CYS A 267 7.53 5.18 12.31
CA CYS A 267 7.99 3.83 12.59
C CYS A 267 7.28 2.86 11.63
N SER A 268 8.06 2.13 10.84
CA SER A 268 7.50 1.19 9.86
C SER A 268 7.04 -0.13 10.49
N SER A 269 6.32 -0.95 9.72
CA SER A 269 6.02 -2.33 10.06
C SER A 269 7.20 -3.29 9.81
N HIS A 270 8.31 -2.81 9.28
CA HIS A 270 9.48 -3.62 8.89
C HIS A 270 9.09 -4.78 7.95
N HIS A 271 8.29 -4.48 6.92
CA HIS A 271 7.77 -5.54 6.03
C HIS A 271 8.83 -6.08 5.08
N LEU A 272 9.55 -5.21 4.38
CA LEU A 272 10.65 -5.57 3.47
C LEU A 272 11.92 -4.81 3.86
N TYR A 273 13.06 -5.40 3.62
CA TYR A 273 14.35 -4.73 3.79
C TYR A 273 14.99 -4.50 2.43
N LEU A 274 14.82 -3.28 1.92
CA LEU A 274 15.33 -2.85 0.62
C LEU A 274 16.70 -2.22 0.76
N VAL A 275 17.66 -2.70 -0.04
CA VAL A 275 18.99 -2.10 -0.17
C VAL A 275 19.23 -1.67 -1.61
N ARG A 276 20.04 -0.63 -1.81
CA ARG A 276 20.43 -0.14 -3.11
C ARG A 276 21.94 -0.03 -3.20
N LEU A 277 22.51 -0.63 -4.23
CA LEU A 277 23.95 -0.62 -4.50
C LEU A 277 24.29 0.64 -5.33
N GLN A 278 24.66 1.74 -4.66
CA GLN A 278 24.93 3.00 -5.35
C GLN A 278 26.00 2.83 -6.42
N GLY A 279 25.82 3.50 -7.56
CA GLY A 279 26.76 3.45 -8.70
C GLY A 279 26.78 2.12 -9.45
N ARG A 280 25.96 1.13 -9.08
CA ARG A 280 25.88 -0.17 -9.73
C ARG A 280 24.67 -0.28 -10.64
N THR A 281 24.83 -1.08 -11.70
CA THR A 281 23.79 -1.40 -12.69
C THR A 281 22.88 -2.53 -12.22
N ARG A 282 21.75 -2.73 -12.91
CA ARG A 282 20.87 -3.89 -12.67
C ARG A 282 21.60 -5.23 -12.88
N GLU A 283 22.52 -5.29 -13.85
CA GLU A 283 23.29 -6.51 -14.12
C GLU A 283 24.23 -6.85 -12.96
N GLU A 284 24.92 -5.86 -12.38
CA GLU A 284 25.77 -6.05 -11.22
C GLU A 284 24.96 -6.45 -9.99
N ALA A 285 23.81 -5.83 -9.74
CA ALA A 285 22.91 -6.22 -8.65
C ALA A 285 22.34 -7.64 -8.87
N ASN A 286 22.07 -8.06 -10.11
CA ASN A 286 21.65 -9.44 -10.41
C ASN A 286 22.76 -10.46 -10.07
N LYS A 287 24.04 -10.12 -10.31
CA LYS A 287 25.16 -10.99 -9.89
C LYS A 287 25.22 -11.16 -8.38
N VAL A 288 24.91 -10.10 -7.61
CA VAL A 288 24.80 -10.22 -6.14
C VAL A 288 23.66 -11.16 -5.77
N ILE A 289 22.48 -11.02 -6.41
CA ILE A 289 21.34 -11.92 -6.20
C ILE A 289 21.73 -13.38 -6.49
N GLU A 290 22.43 -13.64 -7.60
CA GLU A 290 22.90 -14.98 -7.98
C GLU A 290 23.89 -15.55 -6.94
N GLN A 291 24.86 -14.77 -6.50
CA GLN A 291 25.82 -15.20 -5.48
C GLN A 291 25.16 -15.43 -4.11
N MET A 292 24.16 -14.62 -3.73
CA MET A 292 23.36 -14.87 -2.53
C MET A 292 22.60 -16.20 -2.66
N ALA A 293 22.01 -16.48 -3.81
CA ALA A 293 21.29 -17.73 -4.07
C ALA A 293 22.22 -18.96 -4.02
N GLU A 294 23.46 -18.86 -4.53
CA GLU A 294 24.49 -19.90 -4.42
C GLU A 294 24.83 -20.24 -2.95
N ARG A 295 24.67 -19.26 -2.05
CA ARG A 295 24.84 -19.43 -0.60
C ARG A 295 23.54 -19.83 0.13
N GLY A 296 22.47 -20.19 -0.62
CA GLY A 296 21.18 -20.61 -0.08
C GLY A 296 20.32 -19.46 0.47
N ILE A 297 20.64 -18.21 0.10
CA ILE A 297 19.91 -17.02 0.56
C ILE A 297 19.02 -16.50 -0.57
N ALA A 298 17.69 -16.58 -0.38
CA ALA A 298 16.72 -16.08 -1.34
C ALA A 298 16.52 -14.57 -1.18
N THR A 299 16.93 -13.80 -2.17
CA THR A 299 16.68 -12.35 -2.29
C THR A 299 15.61 -12.07 -3.33
N ASN A 300 15.10 -10.84 -3.39
CA ASN A 300 14.06 -10.43 -4.34
C ASN A 300 14.32 -8.99 -4.82
N VAL A 301 13.40 -8.45 -5.61
CA VAL A 301 13.38 -7.05 -6.07
C VAL A 301 11.98 -6.46 -5.87
N HIS A 302 11.85 -5.40 -5.10
CA HIS A 302 10.60 -4.68 -4.84
C HIS A 302 10.78 -3.18 -5.08
N TYR A 303 10.37 -2.64 -6.26
CA TYR A 303 9.68 -3.33 -7.33
C TYR A 303 10.31 -3.00 -8.69
N LYS A 304 10.07 -3.85 -9.69
CA LYS A 304 10.21 -3.42 -11.08
C LYS A 304 9.08 -2.42 -11.38
N PRO A 305 9.38 -1.16 -11.79
CA PRO A 305 8.38 -0.13 -12.01
C PRO A 305 7.26 -0.54 -12.97
N LEU A 306 6.05 -0.09 -12.71
CA LEU A 306 4.87 -0.42 -13.54
C LEU A 306 5.07 -0.08 -15.02
N PRO A 307 5.65 1.07 -15.43
CA PRO A 307 5.90 1.38 -16.84
C PRO A 307 6.77 0.36 -17.58
N MET A 308 7.54 -0.47 -16.85
CA MET A 308 8.36 -1.54 -17.45
C MET A 308 7.56 -2.84 -17.66
N MET A 309 6.36 -2.97 -17.13
CA MET A 309 5.53 -4.16 -17.23
C MET A 309 4.70 -4.14 -18.51
N THR A 310 4.46 -5.32 -19.11
CA THR A 310 3.75 -5.47 -20.39
C THR A 310 2.38 -4.79 -20.40
N ALA A 311 1.58 -4.97 -19.32
CA ALA A 311 0.26 -4.38 -19.21
C ALA A 311 0.30 -2.84 -19.26
N TYR A 312 1.23 -2.22 -18.55
CA TYR A 312 1.33 -0.75 -18.48
C TYR A 312 1.95 -0.14 -19.73
N LYS A 313 2.88 -0.83 -20.39
CA LYS A 313 3.35 -0.46 -21.73
C LYS A 313 2.21 -0.43 -22.75
N ALA A 314 1.27 -1.39 -22.66
CA ALA A 314 0.09 -1.41 -23.51
C ALA A 314 -0.88 -0.24 -23.24
N HIS A 315 -0.83 0.36 -22.05
CA HIS A 315 -1.52 1.62 -21.71
C HIS A 315 -0.76 2.88 -22.18
N GLY A 316 0.39 2.74 -22.82
CA GLY A 316 1.18 3.85 -23.37
C GLY A 316 2.22 4.44 -22.41
N PHE A 317 2.49 3.82 -21.27
CA PHE A 317 3.52 4.29 -20.34
C PHE A 317 4.92 3.86 -20.81
N ASP A 318 5.88 4.78 -20.72
CA ASP A 318 7.30 4.53 -20.97
C ASP A 318 8.10 4.82 -19.68
N ILE A 319 9.05 3.94 -19.35
CA ILE A 319 9.91 4.12 -18.18
C ILE A 319 10.78 5.38 -18.26
N ALA A 320 11.08 5.86 -19.48
CA ALA A 320 11.82 7.09 -19.69
C ALA A 320 11.15 8.34 -19.05
N ASP A 321 9.84 8.32 -18.86
CA ASP A 321 9.08 9.38 -18.22
C ASP A 321 9.17 9.31 -16.68
N PHE A 322 9.73 8.22 -16.11
CA PHE A 322 9.80 7.92 -14.68
C PHE A 322 11.25 7.62 -14.24
N PRO A 323 12.19 8.57 -14.44
CA PRO A 323 13.61 8.32 -14.22
C PRO A 323 13.95 7.98 -12.76
N ASN A 324 13.23 8.53 -11.77
CA ASN A 324 13.47 8.22 -10.36
C ASN A 324 13.00 6.81 -10.00
N ALA A 325 11.85 6.38 -10.51
CA ALA A 325 11.36 5.01 -10.34
C ALA A 325 12.33 3.99 -10.94
N TYR A 326 12.90 4.29 -12.13
CA TYR A 326 13.95 3.47 -12.72
C TYR A 326 15.22 3.46 -11.86
N HIS A 327 15.67 4.61 -11.37
CA HIS A 327 16.84 4.75 -10.53
C HIS A 327 16.72 3.98 -9.21
N LEU A 328 15.52 3.91 -8.63
CA LEU A 328 15.26 3.08 -7.45
C LEU A 328 15.40 1.58 -7.76
N PHE A 329 14.92 1.15 -8.93
CA PHE A 329 14.91 -0.25 -9.37
C PHE A 329 16.29 -0.75 -9.82
N GLU A 330 17.08 0.09 -10.53
CA GLU A 330 18.25 -0.35 -11.30
C GLU A 330 19.31 -1.09 -10.46
N ASN A 331 19.36 -0.84 -9.17
CA ASN A 331 20.34 -1.44 -8.25
C ASN A 331 19.74 -1.90 -6.91
N GLU A 332 18.42 -2.04 -6.86
CA GLU A 332 17.74 -2.52 -5.65
C GLU A 332 17.85 -4.03 -5.51
N ILE A 333 18.03 -4.47 -4.27
CA ILE A 333 17.93 -5.86 -3.80
C ILE A 333 17.12 -5.86 -2.50
N THR A 334 16.15 -6.75 -2.39
CA THR A 334 15.44 -6.99 -1.13
C THR A 334 16.04 -8.18 -0.40
N LEU A 335 16.60 -7.96 0.77
CA LEU A 335 17.10 -9.02 1.63
C LEU A 335 15.96 -9.75 2.35
N PRO A 336 16.11 -11.06 2.64
CA PRO A 336 15.07 -11.82 3.32
C PRO A 336 14.82 -11.27 4.73
N LEU A 337 13.56 -11.12 5.08
CA LEU A 337 13.11 -10.64 6.39
C LEU A 337 11.78 -11.28 6.74
N ASN A 338 11.76 -12.24 7.64
CA ASN A 338 10.54 -12.89 8.11
C ASN A 338 10.70 -13.43 9.54
N THR A 339 9.58 -13.63 10.22
CA THR A 339 9.57 -14.03 11.65
C THR A 339 9.93 -15.49 11.92
N LYS A 340 10.12 -16.32 10.88
CA LYS A 340 10.65 -17.70 11.03
C LYS A 340 12.16 -17.74 11.10
N MET A 341 12.83 -16.71 10.57
CA MET A 341 14.29 -16.60 10.69
C MET A 341 14.69 -16.44 12.15
N SER A 342 15.78 -17.07 12.54
CA SER A 342 16.50 -16.79 13.80
C SER A 342 17.37 -15.54 13.64
N MET A 343 17.96 -15.05 14.73
CA MET A 343 18.96 -13.97 14.64
C MET A 343 20.23 -14.45 13.95
N GLU A 344 20.61 -15.71 14.15
CA GLU A 344 21.74 -16.35 13.47
C GLU A 344 21.51 -16.45 11.95
N ASP A 345 20.26 -16.70 11.51
CA ASP A 345 19.93 -16.65 10.09
C ASP A 345 20.09 -15.22 9.53
N ALA A 346 19.68 -14.21 10.30
CA ALA A 346 19.84 -12.81 9.90
C ALA A 346 21.32 -12.40 9.88
N GLU A 347 22.13 -12.83 10.84
CA GLU A 347 23.58 -12.65 10.83
C GLU A 347 24.20 -13.29 9.58
N TYR A 348 23.84 -14.53 9.28
CA TYR A 348 24.31 -15.23 8.09
C TYR A 348 23.98 -14.47 6.80
N VAL A 349 22.76 -13.93 6.69
CA VAL A 349 22.33 -13.13 5.52
C VAL A 349 23.19 -11.88 5.36
N ILE A 350 23.36 -11.09 6.44
CA ILE A 350 24.06 -9.80 6.32
C ILE A 350 25.57 -9.99 6.13
N GLU A 351 26.19 -10.98 6.77
CA GLU A 351 27.61 -11.30 6.60
C GLU A 351 27.91 -11.69 5.15
N ASN A 352 27.10 -12.58 4.56
CA ASN A 352 27.25 -12.99 3.18
C ASN A 352 27.02 -11.85 2.20
N PHE A 353 26.00 -11.02 2.42
CA PHE A 353 25.75 -9.84 1.61
C PHE A 353 26.95 -8.87 1.64
N VAL A 354 27.46 -8.57 2.83
CA VAL A 354 28.62 -7.69 3.03
C VAL A 354 29.87 -8.24 2.34
N GLU A 355 30.14 -9.54 2.45
CA GLU A 355 31.27 -10.19 1.79
C GLU A 355 31.17 -10.07 0.26
N ILE A 356 30.01 -10.38 -0.30
CA ILE A 356 29.78 -10.32 -1.75
C ILE A 356 29.96 -8.88 -2.27
N VAL A 357 29.36 -7.90 -1.60
CA VAL A 357 29.44 -6.49 -2.03
C VAL A 357 30.86 -5.93 -1.92
N ARG A 358 31.65 -6.36 -0.94
CA ARG A 358 33.08 -5.99 -0.86
C ARG A 358 33.92 -6.54 -2.01
N GLY A 359 33.46 -7.61 -2.66
CA GLY A 359 34.13 -8.24 -3.79
C GLY A 359 33.78 -7.65 -5.15
N LEU A 360 32.85 -6.66 -5.21
CA LEU A 360 32.45 -5.94 -6.43
C LEU A 360 33.43 -4.82 -6.76
#